data_eba1ca655e1f395298307a642fb19693
#
_entry.id   eba1ca655e1f395298307a642fb19693
#
_cell.length_a   1.000
_cell.length_b   1.000
_cell.length_c   1.000
_cell.angle_alpha   90.00
_cell.angle_beta   90.00
_cell.angle_gamma   90.00
#
_symmetry.space_group_name_H-M   'P 1'
#
loop_
_entity.id
_entity.type
_entity.pdbx_description
1 polymer ?
#
loop_
_entity_poly.entity_id
_entity_poly.type
_entity_poly.pdbx_seq_one_letter_code
_entity_poly.pdbx_strand_id
1 'polypeptide(L)'
;MGRFLALLTAVLLSSAVAATATAGKKLQLQHVTIFSDSSGAALNWDSTAKRVVEHGNRVLLELHPCGRLVQPGCLTPHPPPSVLATVRKLGARIGPNVVVFVGYNDDPATYRHGLPVVLKALWRRGVHHVLWFTLHAVSKQYVDTNHAIYAEQQKWGPTMTVLDWNHYSAHHHSWYASDGIHLTGVGATAFATFLHRSLERLGLTGPT
;
A
#
# COMPACT_ATOMS: atom_id res chain seq x y z
N MET A 1 -65.00 -53.43 42.00
CA MET A 1 -63.96 -53.86 41.02
C MET A 1 -63.91 -52.86 39.91
N GLY A 2 -62.99 -51.91 40.04
CA GLY A 2 -62.80 -50.82 39.08
C GLY A 2 -61.41 -50.97 38.40
N ARG A 3 -61.42 -51.12 37.08
CA ARG A 3 -60.16 -51.16 36.24
C ARG A 3 -59.74 -49.74 35.84
N PHE A 4 -58.64 -49.33 36.33
CA PHE A 4 -57.95 -48.09 35.82
C PHE A 4 -57.17 -48.41 34.54
N LEU A 5 -57.52 -47.69 33.46
CA LEU A 5 -56.85 -47.76 32.19
C LEU A 5 -55.82 -46.59 32.18
N ALA A 6 -54.58 -46.93 32.20
CA ALA A 6 -53.47 -45.89 32.07
C ALA A 6 -53.19 -45.64 30.59
N LEU A 7 -53.45 -44.41 30.13
CA LEU A 7 -52.99 -43.90 28.80
C LEU A 7 -51.59 -43.48 28.92
N LEU A 8 -50.66 -44.12 28.18
CA LEU A 8 -49.30 -43.65 27.92
C LEU A 8 -49.31 -42.71 26.70
N THR A 9 -49.11 -41.44 26.93
CA THR A 9 -48.86 -40.45 25.87
C THR A 9 -47.35 -40.42 25.56
N ALA A 10 -46.95 -40.94 24.40
CA ALA A 10 -45.57 -40.81 23.89
C ALA A 10 -45.41 -39.44 23.29
N VAL A 11 -44.53 -38.64 23.90
CA VAL A 11 -44.08 -37.32 23.35
C VAL A 11 -42.89 -37.58 22.43
N LEU A 12 -43.11 -37.43 21.13
CA LEU A 12 -42.06 -37.43 20.12
C LEU A 12 -41.35 -36.04 20.11
N LEU A 13 -40.16 -35.97 20.69
CA LEU A 13 -39.28 -34.81 20.54
C LEU A 13 -38.64 -34.86 19.16
N SER A 14 -39.13 -34.03 18.25
CA SER A 14 -38.47 -33.77 16.96
C SER A 14 -37.30 -32.80 17.16
N SER A 15 -36.08 -33.34 17.16
CA SER A 15 -34.83 -32.50 17.16
C SER A 15 -34.64 -31.87 15.79
N ALA A 16 -35.04 -30.61 15.64
CA ALA A 16 -34.69 -29.81 14.46
C ALA A 16 -33.16 -29.46 14.51
N VAL A 17 -32.37 -30.15 13.72
CA VAL A 17 -30.98 -29.78 13.49
C VAL A 17 -30.98 -28.52 12.61
N ALA A 18 -30.77 -27.37 13.24
CA ALA A 18 -30.55 -26.12 12.52
C ALA A 18 -29.18 -26.21 11.81
N ALA A 19 -29.20 -26.42 10.50
CA ALA A 19 -28.01 -26.28 9.66
C ALA A 19 -27.62 -24.80 9.65
N THR A 20 -26.61 -24.44 10.41
CA THR A 20 -25.95 -23.13 10.30
C THR A 20 -25.24 -23.05 8.95
N ALA A 21 -25.88 -22.40 7.97
CA ALA A 21 -25.25 -22.05 6.72
C ALA A 21 -24.13 -21.08 7.07
N THR A 22 -22.89 -21.55 7.02
CA THR A 22 -21.69 -20.70 7.02
C THR A 22 -21.75 -19.89 5.74
N ALA A 23 -22.27 -18.66 5.83
CA ALA A 23 -22.20 -17.69 4.74
C ALA A 23 -20.70 -17.53 4.41
N GLY A 24 -20.29 -18.04 3.25
CA GLY A 24 -18.92 -17.93 2.78
C GLY A 24 -18.52 -16.47 2.80
N LYS A 25 -17.52 -16.11 3.61
CA LYS A 25 -17.00 -14.77 3.73
C LYS A 25 -16.51 -14.38 2.33
N LYS A 26 -17.25 -13.49 1.66
CA LYS A 26 -16.89 -13.02 0.32
C LYS A 26 -15.47 -12.49 0.38
N LEU A 27 -14.56 -13.09 -0.37
CA LEU A 27 -13.16 -12.68 -0.48
C LEU A 27 -13.11 -11.19 -0.83
N GLN A 28 -12.74 -10.35 0.14
CA GLN A 28 -12.72 -8.92 -0.04
C GLN A 28 -11.27 -8.49 -0.29
N LEU A 29 -10.98 -8.10 -1.55
CA LEU A 29 -9.69 -7.52 -1.92
C LEU A 29 -9.44 -6.25 -1.10
N GLN A 30 -8.23 -6.09 -0.63
CA GLN A 30 -7.81 -4.85 0.04
C GLN A 30 -7.56 -3.76 -0.99
N HIS A 31 -8.02 -2.55 -0.71
CA HIS A 31 -7.74 -1.41 -1.59
C HIS A 31 -6.39 -0.80 -1.21
N VAL A 32 -5.48 -0.73 -2.17
CA VAL A 32 -4.13 -0.16 -2.03
C VAL A 32 -3.92 0.89 -3.11
N THR A 33 -3.62 2.13 -2.74
CA THR A 33 -3.21 3.18 -3.66
C THR A 33 -1.70 3.35 -3.60
N ILE A 34 -1.04 3.33 -4.76
CA ILE A 34 0.41 3.46 -4.88
C ILE A 34 0.74 4.77 -5.58
N PHE A 35 1.40 5.68 -4.85
CA PHE A 35 2.01 6.88 -5.41
C PHE A 35 3.48 6.61 -5.72
N SER A 36 3.89 6.89 -6.96
CA SER A 36 5.32 6.88 -7.31
C SER A 36 5.66 7.96 -8.34
N ASP A 37 6.92 8.34 -8.35
CA ASP A 37 7.53 9.10 -9.43
C ASP A 37 8.00 8.14 -10.56
N SER A 38 8.97 8.54 -11.36
CA SER A 38 9.49 7.70 -12.45
C SER A 38 10.16 6.41 -11.97
N SER A 39 10.63 6.35 -10.72
CA SER A 39 11.31 5.17 -10.18
C SER A 39 10.44 3.92 -10.15
N GLY A 40 9.16 4.08 -9.76
CA GLY A 40 8.18 2.98 -9.75
C GLY A 40 7.32 2.88 -11.02
N ALA A 41 7.59 3.69 -12.06
CA ALA A 41 6.79 3.70 -13.29
C ALA A 41 6.78 2.34 -14.01
N ALA A 42 7.75 1.48 -13.72
CA ALA A 42 7.82 0.11 -14.24
C ALA A 42 6.57 -0.72 -13.90
N LEU A 43 5.85 -0.43 -12.82
CA LEU A 43 4.58 -1.07 -12.49
C LEU A 43 3.48 -0.88 -13.56
N ASN A 44 3.60 0.13 -14.44
CA ASN A 44 2.65 0.33 -15.53
C ASN A 44 2.88 -0.59 -16.73
N TRP A 45 4.14 -0.95 -17.01
CA TRP A 45 4.51 -1.68 -18.22
C TRP A 45 5.04 -3.09 -17.95
N ASP A 46 5.53 -3.39 -16.74
CA ASP A 46 5.93 -4.74 -16.35
C ASP A 46 4.72 -5.53 -15.82
N SER A 47 4.20 -6.41 -16.68
CA SER A 47 3.02 -7.21 -16.36
C SER A 47 3.24 -8.20 -15.22
N THR A 48 4.48 -8.63 -14.98
CA THR A 48 4.82 -9.54 -13.87
C THR A 48 4.80 -8.79 -12.55
N ALA A 49 5.48 -7.65 -12.46
CA ALA A 49 5.45 -6.79 -11.28
C ALA A 49 4.01 -6.36 -10.94
N LYS A 50 3.23 -5.97 -11.96
CA LYS A 50 1.83 -5.59 -11.77
C LYS A 50 0.99 -6.71 -11.17
N ARG A 51 1.06 -7.94 -11.73
CA ARG A 51 0.33 -9.10 -11.19
C ARG A 51 0.71 -9.41 -9.74
N VAL A 52 1.99 -9.27 -9.37
CA VAL A 52 2.45 -9.49 -7.99
C VAL A 52 1.78 -8.50 -7.03
N VAL A 53 1.72 -7.22 -7.38
CA VAL A 53 1.11 -6.20 -6.51
C VAL A 53 -0.42 -6.35 -6.44
N GLU A 54 -1.06 -6.74 -7.54
CA GLU A 54 -2.51 -6.93 -7.63
C GLU A 54 -3.00 -8.23 -6.94
N HIS A 55 -2.09 -9.16 -6.62
CA HIS A 55 -2.46 -10.41 -5.96
C HIS A 55 -3.05 -10.14 -4.57
N GLY A 56 -4.32 -10.51 -4.34
CA GLY A 56 -5.07 -10.22 -3.12
C GLY A 56 -5.47 -8.74 -2.93
N ASN A 57 -5.17 -7.86 -3.89
CA ASN A 57 -5.38 -6.43 -3.76
C ASN A 57 -6.14 -5.84 -4.97
N ARG A 58 -6.95 -4.82 -4.69
CA ARG A 58 -7.44 -3.87 -5.69
C ARG A 58 -6.50 -2.68 -5.69
N VAL A 59 -5.68 -2.55 -6.71
CA VAL A 59 -4.63 -1.52 -6.78
C VAL A 59 -5.07 -0.32 -7.62
N LEU A 60 -4.84 0.88 -7.08
CA LEU A 60 -4.91 2.15 -7.81
C LEU A 60 -3.47 2.68 -7.97
N LEU A 61 -3.01 2.82 -9.21
CA LEU A 61 -1.68 3.32 -9.53
C LEU A 61 -1.75 4.81 -9.88
N GLU A 62 -1.05 5.64 -9.11
CA GLU A 62 -0.84 7.07 -9.34
C GLU A 62 0.66 7.30 -9.57
N LEU A 63 1.12 6.91 -10.75
CA LEU A 63 2.53 6.91 -11.15
C LEU A 63 2.77 8.12 -12.07
N HIS A 64 3.49 9.10 -11.55
CA HIS A 64 3.74 10.36 -12.25
C HIS A 64 5.24 10.56 -12.50
N PRO A 65 5.77 10.29 -13.71
CA PRO A 65 7.14 10.61 -14.04
C PRO A 65 7.47 12.05 -13.67
N CYS A 66 8.64 12.28 -13.07
CA CYS A 66 9.03 13.59 -12.54
C CYS A 66 8.11 14.13 -11.41
N GLY A 67 7.28 13.26 -10.80
CA GLY A 67 6.40 13.61 -9.69
C GLY A 67 7.18 14.04 -8.46
N ARG A 68 6.58 14.91 -7.66
CA ARG A 68 7.10 15.43 -6.39
C ARG A 68 6.08 15.26 -5.28
N LEU A 69 6.54 15.36 -4.04
CA LEU A 69 5.69 15.15 -2.88
C LEU A 69 4.62 16.24 -2.71
N VAL A 70 5.02 17.52 -2.73
CA VAL A 70 4.12 18.66 -2.47
C VAL A 70 4.12 19.71 -3.57
N GLN A 71 5.19 19.83 -4.32
CA GLN A 71 5.30 20.77 -5.44
C GLN A 71 4.83 20.13 -6.74
N PRO A 72 4.41 20.91 -7.75
CA PRO A 72 4.23 20.40 -9.10
C PRO A 72 5.50 19.68 -9.59
N GLY A 73 5.32 18.65 -10.40
CA GLY A 73 6.44 17.89 -10.95
C GLY A 73 7.37 18.72 -11.82
N CYS A 74 8.52 18.15 -12.20
CA CYS A 74 9.60 18.88 -12.87
C CYS A 74 9.46 18.95 -14.40
N LEU A 75 8.43 18.37 -15.02
CA LEU A 75 8.19 18.48 -16.45
C LEU A 75 7.59 19.84 -16.83
N THR A 76 8.06 20.41 -17.94
CA THR A 76 7.55 21.66 -18.53
C THR A 76 7.18 21.39 -19.99
N PRO A 77 6.10 22.01 -20.54
CA PRO A 77 5.22 23.00 -19.90
C PRO A 77 4.11 22.38 -19.04
N HIS A 78 3.95 21.06 -18.98
CA HIS A 78 2.87 20.36 -18.30
C HIS A 78 3.37 19.54 -17.11
N PRO A 79 3.62 20.18 -15.95
CA PRO A 79 4.08 19.47 -14.77
C PRO A 79 3.02 18.49 -14.26
N PRO A 80 3.39 17.24 -13.91
CA PRO A 80 2.46 16.34 -13.28
C PRO A 80 2.05 16.85 -11.89
N PRO A 81 0.85 16.48 -11.41
CA PRO A 81 0.41 16.87 -10.08
C PRO A 81 1.33 16.27 -9.01
N SER A 82 1.47 16.98 -7.90
CA SER A 82 2.13 16.41 -6.71
C SER A 82 1.30 15.31 -6.07
N VAL A 83 1.94 14.49 -5.21
CA VAL A 83 1.22 13.53 -4.36
C VAL A 83 0.13 14.24 -3.57
N LEU A 84 0.44 15.39 -2.93
CA LEU A 84 -0.52 16.17 -2.17
C LEU A 84 -1.73 16.62 -3.01
N ALA A 85 -1.50 17.08 -4.22
CA ALA A 85 -2.58 17.49 -5.14
C ALA A 85 -3.45 16.29 -5.53
N THR A 86 -2.82 15.15 -5.83
CA THR A 86 -3.53 13.91 -6.19
C THR A 86 -4.33 13.35 -5.03
N VAL A 87 -3.80 13.36 -3.80
CA VAL A 87 -4.53 12.98 -2.57
C VAL A 87 -5.80 13.83 -2.40
N ARG A 88 -5.70 15.15 -2.63
CA ARG A 88 -6.85 16.05 -2.55
C ARG A 88 -7.90 15.75 -3.62
N LYS A 89 -7.47 15.46 -4.84
CA LYS A 89 -8.33 15.17 -6.01
C LYS A 89 -9.04 13.80 -5.86
N LEU A 90 -8.35 12.78 -5.38
CA LEU A 90 -8.92 11.45 -5.22
C LEU A 90 -9.99 11.39 -4.12
N GLY A 91 -9.80 12.16 -3.04
CA GLY A 91 -10.74 12.12 -1.92
C GLY A 91 -10.87 10.73 -1.31
N ALA A 92 -12.10 10.27 -1.08
CA ALA A 92 -12.38 8.95 -0.51
C ALA A 92 -11.98 7.77 -1.43
N ARG A 93 -11.74 8.01 -2.71
CA ARG A 93 -11.32 6.96 -3.65
C ARG A 93 -9.91 6.41 -3.37
N ILE A 94 -9.16 7.10 -2.50
CA ILE A 94 -7.80 6.70 -2.14
C ILE A 94 -7.75 5.36 -1.38
N GLY A 95 -8.83 5.00 -0.67
CA GLY A 95 -8.89 3.78 0.14
C GLY A 95 -8.06 3.84 1.42
N PRO A 96 -8.09 2.75 2.22
CA PRO A 96 -7.49 2.74 3.55
C PRO A 96 -5.97 2.52 3.58
N ASN A 97 -5.39 1.94 2.54
CA ASN A 97 -3.97 1.57 2.50
C ASN A 97 -3.27 2.35 1.38
N VAL A 98 -2.21 3.05 1.71
CA VAL A 98 -1.45 3.87 0.77
C VAL A 98 0.02 3.51 0.81
N VAL A 99 0.63 3.43 -0.36
CA VAL A 99 2.06 3.25 -0.57
C VAL A 99 2.63 4.53 -1.18
N VAL A 100 3.75 5.02 -0.67
CA VAL A 100 4.45 6.19 -1.21
C VAL A 100 5.89 5.81 -1.55
N PHE A 101 6.25 5.91 -2.82
CA PHE A 101 7.60 5.75 -3.34
C PHE A 101 7.94 6.93 -4.25
N VAL A 102 8.10 8.09 -3.64
CA VAL A 102 8.35 9.40 -4.28
C VAL A 102 9.44 10.12 -3.52
N GLY A 103 10.26 10.90 -4.20
CA GLY A 103 11.27 11.74 -3.54
C GLY A 103 12.53 11.96 -4.37
N TYR A 104 12.70 11.25 -5.49
CA TYR A 104 13.90 11.43 -6.33
C TYR A 104 13.97 12.80 -7.02
N ASN A 105 12.84 13.48 -7.17
CA ASN A 105 12.73 14.78 -7.82
C ASN A 105 12.55 15.94 -6.82
N ASP A 106 12.53 15.65 -5.53
CA ASP A 106 12.33 16.64 -4.50
C ASP A 106 13.65 17.17 -3.95
N ASP A 107 13.67 18.44 -3.56
CA ASP A 107 14.69 18.97 -2.67
C ASP A 107 14.47 18.41 -1.25
N PRO A 108 15.53 17.95 -0.52
CA PRO A 108 15.38 17.32 0.78
C PRO A 108 14.72 18.19 1.85
N ALA A 109 14.95 19.51 1.82
CA ALA A 109 14.32 20.40 2.79
C ALA A 109 12.81 20.55 2.51
N THR A 110 12.45 20.74 1.24
CA THR A 110 11.07 20.78 0.78
C THR A 110 10.35 19.46 1.10
N TYR A 111 11.02 18.32 0.84
CA TYR A 111 10.49 16.98 1.13
C TYR A 111 10.20 16.81 2.63
N ARG A 112 11.16 17.15 3.48
CA ARG A 112 11.02 17.06 4.96
C ARG A 112 9.82 17.86 5.46
N HIS A 113 9.59 19.07 4.96
CA HIS A 113 8.44 19.89 5.32
C HIS A 113 7.13 19.37 4.73
N GLY A 114 7.18 18.79 3.55
CA GLY A 114 6.03 18.26 2.84
C GLY A 114 5.50 16.95 3.40
N LEU A 115 6.35 16.10 3.96
CA LEU A 115 6.04 14.76 4.42
C LEU A 115 4.89 14.75 5.46
N PRO A 116 4.96 15.51 6.57
CA PRO A 116 3.84 15.59 7.53
C PRO A 116 2.58 16.23 6.92
N VAL A 117 2.72 17.08 5.91
CA VAL A 117 1.55 17.69 5.23
C VAL A 117 0.79 16.61 4.43
N VAL A 118 1.52 15.76 3.70
CA VAL A 118 0.92 14.65 2.95
C VAL A 118 0.30 13.62 3.90
N LEU A 119 0.99 13.23 4.97
CA LEU A 119 0.47 12.29 5.97
C LEU A 119 -0.85 12.80 6.59
N LYS A 120 -0.91 14.07 7.00
CA LYS A 120 -2.14 14.70 7.50
C LYS A 120 -3.26 14.71 6.45
N ALA A 121 -2.92 14.94 5.18
CA ALA A 121 -3.90 14.94 4.10
C ALA A 121 -4.45 13.52 3.86
N LEU A 122 -3.61 12.49 3.86
CA LEU A 122 -4.00 11.09 3.76
C LEU A 122 -4.92 10.68 4.90
N TRP A 123 -4.52 10.98 6.13
CA TRP A 123 -5.32 10.66 7.32
C TRP A 123 -6.71 11.30 7.29
N ARG A 124 -6.81 12.57 6.88
CA ARG A 124 -8.11 13.26 6.71
C ARG A 124 -9.00 12.65 5.63
N ARG A 125 -8.47 11.77 4.77
CA ARG A 125 -9.20 11.02 3.74
C ARG A 125 -9.56 9.60 4.15
N GLY A 126 -9.33 9.23 5.43
CA GLY A 126 -9.64 7.90 5.95
C GLY A 126 -8.58 6.85 5.64
N VAL A 127 -7.35 7.28 5.33
CA VAL A 127 -6.22 6.35 5.21
C VAL A 127 -5.81 5.89 6.60
N HIS A 128 -5.72 4.58 6.79
CA HIS A 128 -5.36 3.96 8.07
C HIS A 128 -3.91 3.49 8.11
N HIS A 129 -3.37 3.09 6.96
CA HIS A 129 -2.00 2.58 6.84
C HIS A 129 -1.28 3.27 5.70
N VAL A 130 -0.12 3.85 6.01
CA VAL A 130 0.79 4.44 5.03
C VAL A 130 2.10 3.67 5.05
N LEU A 131 2.44 3.02 3.94
CA LEU A 131 3.71 2.36 3.71
C LEU A 131 4.60 3.30 2.91
N TRP A 132 5.69 3.74 3.52
CA TRP A 132 6.58 4.72 2.91
C TRP A 132 7.94 4.09 2.60
N PHE A 133 8.29 4.07 1.32
CA PHE A 133 9.56 3.52 0.88
C PHE A 133 10.70 4.50 1.11
N THR A 134 11.85 3.99 1.57
CA THR A 134 13.12 4.69 1.45
C THR A 134 13.59 4.66 -0.01
N LEU A 135 14.37 5.68 -0.39
CA LEU A 135 14.97 5.79 -1.72
C LEU A 135 16.31 5.04 -1.76
N HIS A 136 16.64 4.39 -2.87
CA HIS A 136 18.00 3.89 -3.08
C HIS A 136 18.97 5.07 -3.11
N ALA A 137 19.86 5.13 -2.13
CA ALA A 137 20.61 6.34 -1.80
C ALA A 137 21.93 6.44 -2.59
N VAL A 138 21.84 6.68 -3.89
CA VAL A 138 23.02 6.88 -4.76
C VAL A 138 23.66 8.26 -4.59
N SER A 139 23.07 9.14 -3.80
CA SER A 139 23.62 10.47 -3.50
C SER A 139 23.25 10.92 -2.09
N LYS A 140 23.98 11.93 -1.58
CA LYS A 140 23.69 12.54 -0.27
C LYS A 140 22.25 13.06 -0.17
N GLN A 141 21.71 13.62 -1.23
CA GLN A 141 20.34 14.11 -1.28
C GLN A 141 19.33 13.02 -0.87
N TYR A 142 19.49 11.80 -1.37
CA TYR A 142 18.57 10.69 -1.05
C TYR A 142 18.81 10.11 0.34
N VAL A 143 20.05 10.17 0.85
CA VAL A 143 20.33 9.88 2.26
C VAL A 143 19.58 10.84 3.17
N ASP A 144 19.65 12.15 2.89
CA ASP A 144 18.97 13.18 3.69
C ASP A 144 17.42 13.02 3.62
N THR A 145 16.89 12.64 2.45
CA THR A 145 15.49 12.31 2.27
C THR A 145 15.08 11.08 3.11
N ASN A 146 15.89 10.03 3.10
CA ASN A 146 15.64 8.83 3.90
C ASN A 146 15.66 9.13 5.41
N HIS A 147 16.58 9.98 5.87
CA HIS A 147 16.59 10.43 7.26
C HIS A 147 15.28 11.16 7.64
N ALA A 148 14.74 11.98 6.74
CA ALA A 148 13.46 12.65 6.98
C ALA A 148 12.30 11.64 7.07
N ILE A 149 12.30 10.59 6.25
CA ILE A 149 11.29 9.52 6.27
C ILE A 149 11.32 8.81 7.63
N TYR A 150 12.50 8.38 8.10
CA TYR A 150 12.62 7.72 9.40
C TYR A 150 12.25 8.62 10.58
N ALA A 151 12.66 9.87 10.55
CA ALA A 151 12.32 10.84 11.60
C ALA A 151 10.81 11.07 11.69
N GLU A 152 10.11 11.04 10.55
CA GLU A 152 8.66 11.22 10.55
C GLU A 152 7.93 9.95 11.03
N GLN A 153 8.40 8.76 10.69
CA GLN A 153 7.85 7.49 11.20
C GLN A 153 7.80 7.47 12.74
N GLN A 154 8.86 7.96 13.40
CA GLN A 154 8.91 8.00 14.86
C GLN A 154 7.77 8.85 15.48
N LYS A 155 7.29 9.86 14.75
CA LYS A 155 6.18 10.73 15.20
C LYS A 155 4.80 10.12 14.96
N TRP A 156 4.66 9.36 13.87
CA TRP A 156 3.37 8.80 13.44
C TRP A 156 3.13 7.38 13.95
N GLY A 157 4.15 6.72 14.48
CA GLY A 157 4.04 5.38 15.07
C GLY A 157 3.43 4.36 14.09
N PRO A 158 2.47 3.55 14.53
CA PRO A 158 1.95 2.43 13.74
C PRO A 158 1.15 2.82 12.50
N THR A 159 0.75 4.09 12.35
CA THR A 159 0.01 4.55 11.17
C THR A 159 0.91 4.77 9.95
N MET A 160 2.22 4.88 10.15
CA MET A 160 3.23 4.98 9.10
C MET A 160 4.28 3.88 9.27
N THR A 161 4.39 3.00 8.29
CA THR A 161 5.43 1.96 8.24
C THR A 161 6.47 2.33 7.19
N VAL A 162 7.73 2.41 7.56
CA VAL A 162 8.83 2.56 6.60
C VAL A 162 9.20 1.21 6.02
N LEU A 163 9.21 1.13 4.71
CA LEU A 163 9.73 0.00 3.95
C LEU A 163 11.13 0.34 3.47
N ASP A 164 12.14 -0.27 4.09
CA ASP A 164 13.56 0.05 3.83
C ASP A 164 14.04 -0.57 2.52
N TRP A 165 13.60 0.04 1.42
CA TRP A 165 14.02 -0.33 0.07
C TRP A 165 15.50 -0.06 -0.16
N ASN A 166 16.05 1.00 0.43
CA ASN A 166 17.46 1.33 0.33
C ASN A 166 18.34 0.16 0.80
N HIS A 167 18.07 -0.35 1.98
CA HIS A 167 18.80 -1.50 2.52
C HIS A 167 18.51 -2.80 1.75
N TYR A 168 17.24 -3.06 1.45
CA TYR A 168 16.84 -4.29 0.75
C TYR A 168 17.44 -4.42 -0.64
N SER A 169 17.59 -3.31 -1.36
CA SER A 169 18.11 -3.27 -2.73
C SER A 169 19.61 -2.96 -2.86
N ALA A 170 20.31 -2.67 -1.76
CA ALA A 170 21.67 -2.12 -1.73
C ALA A 170 22.71 -2.89 -2.56
N HIS A 171 22.59 -4.22 -2.63
CA HIS A 171 23.55 -5.08 -3.33
C HIS A 171 23.01 -5.63 -4.66
N HIS A 172 21.92 -5.07 -5.17
CA HIS A 172 21.23 -5.55 -6.37
C HIS A 172 21.33 -4.57 -7.53
N HIS A 173 22.55 -4.31 -8.01
CA HIS A 173 22.80 -3.33 -9.08
C HIS A 173 21.99 -3.61 -10.36
N SER A 174 21.72 -4.90 -10.70
CA SER A 174 20.92 -5.27 -11.86
C SER A 174 19.43 -4.88 -11.77
N TRP A 175 18.96 -4.50 -10.57
CA TRP A 175 17.59 -4.03 -10.38
C TRP A 175 17.38 -2.59 -10.88
N TYR A 176 18.47 -1.88 -11.15
CA TYR A 176 18.47 -0.48 -11.56
C TYR A 176 19.03 -0.29 -12.96
N ALA A 177 18.56 0.73 -13.63
CA ALA A 177 19.24 1.27 -14.80
C ALA A 177 20.60 1.88 -14.37
N SER A 178 21.38 2.34 -15.34
CA SER A 178 22.72 2.88 -15.10
C SER A 178 22.78 4.09 -14.15
N ASP A 179 21.65 4.76 -13.94
CA ASP A 179 21.53 5.89 -13.00
C ASP A 179 21.35 5.47 -11.53
N GLY A 180 21.11 4.19 -11.27
CA GLY A 180 20.85 3.66 -9.93
C GLY A 180 19.50 4.06 -9.32
N ILE A 181 18.60 4.62 -10.11
CA ILE A 181 17.29 5.14 -9.66
C ILE A 181 16.13 4.40 -10.30
N HIS A 182 16.11 4.35 -11.64
CA HIS A 182 15.03 3.75 -12.39
C HIS A 182 15.11 2.23 -12.35
N LEU A 183 13.99 1.58 -12.03
CA LEU A 183 13.93 0.12 -11.96
C LEU A 183 13.95 -0.51 -13.36
N THR A 184 14.76 -1.56 -13.52
CA THR A 184 14.65 -2.51 -14.64
C THR A 184 13.42 -3.41 -14.46
N GLY A 185 13.07 -4.25 -15.43
CA GLY A 185 11.99 -5.25 -15.26
C GLY A 185 12.24 -6.19 -14.08
N VAL A 186 13.50 -6.62 -13.88
CA VAL A 186 13.91 -7.44 -12.72
C VAL A 186 13.73 -6.65 -11.42
N GLY A 187 14.15 -5.39 -11.40
CA GLY A 187 13.98 -4.49 -10.26
C GLY A 187 12.52 -4.21 -9.94
N ALA A 188 11.69 -4.02 -10.97
CA ALA A 188 10.25 -3.83 -10.81
C ALA A 188 9.57 -5.05 -10.16
N THR A 189 9.93 -6.26 -10.60
CA THR A 189 9.43 -7.51 -10.00
C THR A 189 9.92 -7.66 -8.55
N ALA A 190 11.18 -7.32 -8.26
CA ALA A 190 11.73 -7.35 -6.91
C ALA A 190 11.02 -6.34 -5.99
N PHE A 191 10.80 -5.12 -6.47
CA PHE A 191 10.03 -4.07 -5.77
C PHE A 191 8.60 -4.53 -5.46
N ALA A 192 7.89 -5.04 -6.46
CA ALA A 192 6.55 -5.56 -6.32
C ALA A 192 6.47 -6.71 -5.29
N THR A 193 7.44 -7.63 -5.33
CA THR A 193 7.54 -8.75 -4.38
C THR A 193 7.81 -8.26 -2.96
N PHE A 194 8.71 -7.30 -2.79
CA PHE A 194 9.00 -6.71 -1.48
C PHE A 194 7.79 -5.99 -0.90
N LEU A 195 7.08 -5.21 -1.73
CA LEU A 195 5.84 -4.54 -1.35
C LEU A 195 4.76 -5.56 -0.97
N HIS A 196 4.50 -6.55 -1.82
CA HIS A 196 3.47 -7.56 -1.59
C HIS A 196 3.70 -8.31 -0.26
N ARG A 197 4.91 -8.82 -0.04
CA ARG A 197 5.28 -9.48 1.23
C ARG A 197 5.14 -8.55 2.44
N SER A 198 5.35 -7.25 2.26
CA SER A 198 5.19 -6.28 3.34
C SER A 198 3.71 -6.05 3.67
N LEU A 199 2.85 -5.99 2.65
CA LEU A 199 1.40 -5.93 2.82
C LEU A 199 0.88 -7.20 3.51
N GLU A 200 1.34 -8.39 3.11
CA GLU A 200 0.98 -9.66 3.76
C GLU A 200 1.36 -9.68 5.25
N ARG A 201 2.60 -9.32 5.58
CA ARG A 201 3.07 -9.28 6.99
C ARG A 201 2.26 -8.32 7.86
N LEU A 202 1.70 -7.28 7.28
CA LEU A 202 0.86 -6.29 7.96
C LEU A 202 -0.63 -6.65 7.95
N GLY A 203 -1.02 -7.76 7.32
CA GLY A 203 -2.43 -8.15 7.18
C GLY A 203 -3.23 -7.23 6.26
N LEU A 204 -2.55 -6.57 5.32
CA LEU A 204 -3.12 -5.58 4.39
C LEU A 204 -3.35 -6.14 2.99
N THR A 205 -3.29 -7.45 2.81
CA THR A 205 -3.74 -8.17 1.61
C THR A 205 -5.07 -8.85 1.86
N GLY A 206 -5.87 -9.00 0.81
CA GLY A 206 -7.02 -9.91 0.86
C GLY A 206 -6.56 -11.37 0.86
N PRO A 207 -7.47 -12.31 1.18
CA PRO A 207 -7.18 -13.72 1.07
C PRO A 207 -6.90 -14.08 -0.40
N THR A 208 -5.91 -14.91 -0.61
CA THR A 208 -5.44 -15.44 -1.90
C THR A 208 -6.10 -16.77 -2.20
#